data_8055e31d6dfd221c2d2e8c319ccdd4fb
#
_entry.id   8055e31d6dfd221c2d2e8c319ccdd4fb
#
_cell.length_a   1.000
_cell.length_b   1.000
_cell.length_c   1.000
_cell.angle_alpha   90.00
_cell.angle_beta   90.00
_cell.angle_gamma   90.00
#
_symmetry.space_group_name_H-M   'P 1'
#
loop_
_entity.id
_entity.type
_entity.pdbx_description
1 polymer ?
#
loop_
_entity_poly.entity_id
_entity_poly.type
_entity_poly.pdbx_seq_one_letter_code
_entity_poly.pdbx_strand_id
1 'polypeptide(L)'
;MQVDFYQLGGGSPEPVIASLAQKVLSAEGRLVVIAEDEAYLAKLDRMLWDQGPASFLPHGLAGGSDDARQPILLSTSPDAPNLARNALIADGLWRESVLSYDRSFLLFGDGTLKGARDAWKSLAGREGVERRYWAIESGKWVQKA
;
A
#
# COMPACT_ATOMS: atom_id res chain seq x y z
N MET A 1 -6.38 -5.20 -13.74
CA MET A 1 -5.45 -4.57 -12.78
C MET A 1 -6.02 -3.21 -12.37
N GLN A 2 -6.11 -2.93 -11.07
CA GLN A 2 -6.65 -1.67 -10.56
C GLN A 2 -5.60 -0.96 -9.72
N VAL A 3 -5.44 0.34 -9.92
CA VAL A 3 -4.55 1.18 -9.10
C VAL A 3 -5.40 2.24 -8.41
N ASP A 4 -5.34 2.28 -7.09
CA ASP A 4 -5.99 3.29 -6.26
C ASP A 4 -4.94 4.28 -5.75
N PHE A 5 -5.15 5.55 -6.06
CA PHE A 5 -4.31 6.67 -5.62
C PHE A 5 -4.95 7.31 -4.39
N TYR A 6 -4.23 7.31 -3.27
CA TYR A 6 -4.71 7.89 -2.01
C TYR A 6 -3.90 9.13 -1.67
N GLN A 7 -4.52 10.31 -1.84
CA GLN A 7 -3.89 11.58 -1.47
C GLN A 7 -4.07 11.83 0.02
N LEU A 8 -2.96 11.81 0.75
CA LEU A 8 -2.98 11.97 2.21
C LEU A 8 -3.11 13.42 2.66
N GLY A 9 -2.74 14.38 1.81
CA GLY A 9 -2.63 15.77 2.20
C GLY A 9 -1.54 15.92 3.26
N GLY A 10 -1.87 16.52 4.40
CA GLY A 10 -0.96 16.59 5.55
C GLY A 10 -1.09 15.44 6.54
N GLY A 11 -1.88 14.42 6.21
CA GLY A 11 -2.11 13.28 7.10
C GLY A 11 -0.99 12.25 7.08
N SER A 12 -0.92 11.43 8.12
CA SER A 12 0.04 10.32 8.23
C SER A 12 -0.42 9.11 7.43
N PRO A 13 0.50 8.38 6.77
CA PRO A 13 0.12 7.19 6.02
C PRO A 13 -0.23 5.98 6.91
N GLU A 14 0.30 5.89 8.13
CA GLU A 14 0.22 4.70 8.96
C GLU A 14 -1.23 4.24 9.25
N PRO A 15 -2.16 5.12 9.65
CA PRO A 15 -3.54 4.69 9.86
C PRO A 15 -4.20 4.18 8.58
N VAL A 16 -3.85 4.74 7.43
CA VAL A 16 -4.37 4.31 6.14
C VAL A 16 -3.82 2.94 5.78
N ILE A 17 -2.53 2.71 6.00
CA ILE A 17 -1.90 1.40 5.78
C ILE A 17 -2.61 0.33 6.62
N ALA A 18 -2.80 0.59 7.91
CA ALA A 18 -3.47 -0.35 8.80
C ALA A 18 -4.90 -0.65 8.35
N SER A 19 -5.64 0.37 7.94
CA SER A 19 -7.02 0.23 7.47
C SER A 19 -7.10 -0.58 6.17
N LEU A 20 -6.24 -0.31 5.21
CA LEU A 20 -6.21 -1.04 3.94
C LEU A 20 -5.76 -2.48 4.14
N ALA A 21 -4.76 -2.70 4.99
CA ALA A 21 -4.31 -4.04 5.35
C ALA A 21 -5.44 -4.86 5.98
N GLN A 22 -6.19 -4.26 6.88
CA GLN A 22 -7.34 -4.91 7.52
C GLN A 22 -8.40 -5.30 6.48
N LYS A 23 -8.68 -4.43 5.52
CA LYS A 23 -9.65 -4.72 4.45
C LYS A 23 -9.19 -5.87 3.57
N VAL A 24 -7.91 -5.91 3.22
CA VAL A 24 -7.35 -7.01 2.41
C VAL A 24 -7.46 -8.33 3.16
N LEU A 25 -7.10 -8.36 4.44
CA LEU A 25 -7.21 -9.57 5.26
C LEU A 25 -8.66 -10.01 5.43
N SER A 26 -9.58 -9.08 5.63
CA SER A 26 -11.01 -9.41 5.78
C SER A 26 -11.60 -10.03 4.52
N ALA A 27 -11.02 -9.72 3.36
CA ALA A 27 -11.38 -10.32 2.09
C ALA A 27 -10.55 -11.60 1.79
N GLU A 28 -9.88 -12.14 2.80
CA GLU A 28 -9.01 -13.33 2.70
C GLU A 28 -7.85 -13.15 1.71
N GLY A 29 -7.45 -11.91 1.47
CA GLY A 29 -6.33 -11.58 0.60
C GLY A 29 -5.01 -11.50 1.34
N ARG A 30 -3.94 -11.32 0.57
CA ARG A 30 -2.58 -11.08 1.07
C ARG A 30 -2.04 -9.79 0.48
N LEU A 31 -1.12 -9.15 1.19
CA LEU A 31 -0.61 -7.82 0.86
C LEU A 31 0.92 -7.78 0.98
N VAL A 32 1.56 -7.10 0.02
CA VAL A 32 2.95 -6.65 0.17
C VAL A 32 2.93 -5.14 0.34
N VAL A 33 3.51 -4.66 1.44
CA VAL A 33 3.69 -3.22 1.70
C VAL A 33 5.13 -2.87 1.33
N ILE A 34 5.29 -1.92 0.41
CA ILE A 34 6.57 -1.60 -0.21
C ILE A 34 7.02 -0.20 0.20
N ALA A 35 8.25 -0.09 0.70
CA ALA A 35 8.92 1.18 0.93
C ALA A 35 10.43 0.98 0.76
N GLU A 36 11.12 2.03 0.30
CA GLU A 36 12.56 1.96 0.05
C GLU A 36 13.37 1.91 1.34
N ASP A 37 12.91 2.60 2.39
CA ASP A 37 13.64 2.77 3.66
C ASP A 37 13.34 1.61 4.63
N GLU A 38 14.34 0.77 4.89
CA GLU A 38 14.23 -0.34 5.83
C GLU A 38 13.92 0.14 7.27
N ALA A 39 14.45 1.29 7.67
CA ALA A 39 14.18 1.85 9.00
C ALA A 39 12.70 2.23 9.12
N TYR A 40 12.10 2.75 8.07
CA TYR A 40 10.68 3.04 8.04
C TYR A 40 9.84 1.76 8.16
N LEU A 41 10.23 0.71 7.43
CA LEU A 41 9.53 -0.58 7.51
C LEU A 41 9.61 -1.19 8.91
N ALA A 42 10.75 -1.06 9.58
CA ALA A 42 10.90 -1.53 10.96
C ALA A 42 9.99 -0.76 11.92
N LYS A 43 9.85 0.54 11.72
CA LYS A 43 8.93 1.39 12.49
C LYS A 43 7.47 0.98 12.23
N LEU A 44 7.12 0.73 10.99
CA LEU A 44 5.80 0.29 10.59
C LEU A 44 5.46 -1.08 11.19
N ASP A 45 6.42 -1.99 11.20
CA ASP A 45 6.29 -3.30 11.83
C ASP A 45 5.89 -3.18 13.30
N ARG A 46 6.60 -2.34 14.05
CA ARG A 46 6.28 -2.09 15.47
C ARG A 46 4.90 -1.46 15.62
N MET A 47 4.55 -0.49 14.77
CA MET A 47 3.26 0.18 14.84
C MET A 47 2.11 -0.81 14.59
N LEU A 48 2.27 -1.73 13.66
CA LEU A 48 1.24 -2.75 13.37
C LEU A 48 1.07 -3.73 14.53
N TRP A 49 2.12 -4.06 15.26
CA TRP A 49 2.02 -4.87 16.47
C TRP A 49 1.29 -4.15 17.60
N ASP A 50 1.36 -2.82 17.65
CA ASP A 50 0.81 -2.00 18.74
C ASP A 50 -0.65 -1.58 18.52
N GLN A 51 -1.36 -2.15 17.52
CA GLN A 51 -2.75 -1.80 17.23
C GLN A 51 -3.76 -2.28 18.29
N GLY A 52 -3.30 -3.04 19.26
CA GLY A 52 -4.14 -3.61 20.31
C GLY A 52 -4.73 -4.97 19.95
N PRO A 53 -5.27 -5.71 20.93
CA PRO A 53 -5.68 -7.10 20.74
C PRO A 53 -6.86 -7.26 19.77
N ALA A 54 -7.72 -6.25 19.65
CA ALA A 54 -8.88 -6.29 18.74
C ALA A 54 -8.52 -6.02 17.28
N SER A 55 -7.31 -5.53 17.02
CA SER A 55 -6.85 -5.11 15.69
C SER A 55 -5.59 -5.84 15.26
N PHE A 56 -5.43 -7.09 15.71
CA PHE A 56 -4.26 -7.90 15.35
C PHE A 56 -4.17 -8.10 13.84
N LEU A 57 -3.03 -7.66 13.27
CA LEU A 57 -2.72 -7.82 11.86
C LEU A 57 -1.49 -8.73 11.72
N PRO A 58 -1.67 -10.01 11.32
CA PRO A 58 -0.53 -10.89 11.10
C PRO A 58 0.37 -10.33 10.00
N HIS A 59 1.61 -10.05 10.34
CA HIS A 59 2.57 -9.44 9.41
C HIS A 59 4.01 -9.80 9.74
N GLY A 60 4.92 -9.54 8.83
CA GLY A 60 6.34 -9.71 9.04
C GLY A 60 7.18 -8.87 8.08
N LEU A 61 8.42 -8.59 8.51
CA LEU A 61 9.43 -7.99 7.64
C LEU A 61 10.00 -9.03 6.70
N ALA A 62 10.19 -8.68 5.42
CA ALA A 62 10.77 -9.55 4.43
C ALA A 62 12.23 -9.89 4.74
N GLY A 63 12.68 -11.04 4.26
CA GLY A 63 14.05 -11.53 4.47
C GLY A 63 14.15 -12.66 5.48
N GLY A 64 13.03 -13.04 6.09
CA GLY A 64 12.99 -14.18 7.00
C GLY A 64 12.58 -15.47 6.32
N SER A 65 12.71 -16.59 7.05
CA SER A 65 12.30 -17.91 6.55
C SER A 65 10.79 -18.07 6.41
N ASP A 66 10.01 -17.17 7.04
CA ASP A 66 8.55 -17.23 7.05
C ASP A 66 7.86 -16.30 6.05
N ASP A 67 8.61 -15.69 5.13
CA ASP A 67 8.07 -14.73 4.16
C ASP A 67 6.84 -15.28 3.42
N ALA A 68 6.89 -16.53 2.98
CA ALA A 68 5.81 -17.16 2.25
C ALA A 68 4.52 -17.31 3.06
N ARG A 69 4.60 -17.27 4.37
CA ARG A 69 3.47 -17.47 5.28
C ARG A 69 2.85 -16.17 5.77
N GLN A 70 3.51 -15.03 5.54
CA GLN A 70 3.01 -13.74 6.04
C GLN A 70 1.85 -13.23 5.20
N PRO A 71 0.66 -13.04 5.78
CA PRO A 71 -0.46 -12.43 5.05
C PRO A 71 -0.15 -11.00 4.63
N ILE A 72 0.58 -10.25 5.48
CA ILE A 72 1.09 -8.92 5.19
C ILE A 72 2.60 -8.98 5.28
N LEU A 73 3.28 -8.70 4.17
CA LEU A 73 4.74 -8.69 4.11
C LEU A 73 5.23 -7.27 3.88
N LEU A 74 6.11 -6.79 4.76
CA LEU A 74 6.73 -5.47 4.64
C LEU A 74 8.08 -5.64 3.95
N SER A 75 8.26 -5.03 2.79
CA SER A 75 9.43 -5.30 1.94
C SER A 75 9.92 -4.06 1.21
N THR A 76 11.22 -4.04 0.94
CA THR A 76 11.81 -3.05 0.02
C THR A 76 11.69 -3.49 -1.44
N SER A 77 11.34 -4.75 -1.68
CA SER A 77 11.19 -5.35 -3.01
C SER A 77 9.73 -5.41 -3.43
N PRO A 78 9.43 -5.26 -4.72
CA PRO A 78 8.07 -5.47 -5.24
C PRO A 78 7.69 -6.94 -5.40
N ASP A 79 8.55 -7.87 -5.07
CA ASP A 79 8.30 -9.31 -5.19
C ASP A 79 7.30 -9.77 -4.12
N ALA A 80 6.53 -10.79 -4.45
CA ALA A 80 5.50 -11.35 -3.58
C ALA A 80 5.77 -12.82 -3.24
N PRO A 81 6.77 -13.12 -2.36
CA PRO A 81 7.02 -14.50 -1.95
C PRO A 81 5.85 -15.09 -1.16
N ASN A 82 4.97 -14.26 -0.61
CA ASN A 82 3.75 -14.68 0.08
C ASN A 82 2.55 -14.89 -0.87
N LEU A 83 2.77 -14.84 -2.18
CA LEU A 83 1.75 -14.97 -3.22
C LEU A 83 0.65 -13.89 -3.14
N ALA A 84 0.99 -12.71 -2.65
CA ALA A 84 0.06 -11.59 -2.56
C ALA A 84 -0.39 -11.14 -3.95
N ARG A 85 -1.67 -10.81 -4.07
CA ARG A 85 -2.27 -10.21 -5.28
C ARG A 85 -2.51 -8.72 -5.13
N ASN A 86 -2.19 -8.18 -3.95
CA ASN A 86 -2.33 -6.78 -3.61
C ASN A 86 -0.98 -6.21 -3.19
N ALA A 87 -0.67 -5.00 -3.67
CA ALA A 87 0.53 -4.27 -3.27
C ALA A 87 0.16 -2.89 -2.79
N LEU A 88 0.86 -2.39 -1.78
CA LEU A 88 0.68 -1.04 -1.25
C LEU A 88 2.03 -0.34 -1.23
N ILE A 89 2.14 0.77 -1.93
CA ILE A 89 3.31 1.62 -1.90
C ILE A 89 3.13 2.65 -0.77
N ALA A 90 3.96 2.53 0.26
CA ALA A 90 3.82 3.33 1.49
C ALA A 90 4.63 4.62 1.48
N ASP A 91 5.62 4.75 0.60
CA ASP A 91 6.54 5.90 0.55
C ASP A 91 6.22 6.91 -0.57
N GLY A 92 5.14 6.72 -1.30
CA GLY A 92 4.70 7.62 -2.36
C GLY A 92 5.51 7.55 -3.65
N LEU A 93 6.45 6.63 -3.74
CA LEU A 93 7.33 6.48 -4.91
C LEU A 93 6.78 5.42 -5.87
N TRP A 94 6.24 5.87 -7.00
CA TRP A 94 5.63 4.97 -7.98
C TRP A 94 6.63 3.95 -8.52
N ARG A 95 6.17 2.70 -8.64
CA ARG A 95 6.93 1.59 -9.22
C ARG A 95 6.07 0.88 -10.25
N GLU A 96 6.52 0.83 -11.49
CA GLU A 96 5.80 0.14 -12.57
C GLU A 96 5.63 -1.37 -12.30
N SER A 97 6.52 -1.96 -11.52
CA SER A 97 6.46 -3.39 -11.16
C SER A 97 5.18 -3.78 -10.43
N VAL A 98 4.50 -2.83 -9.77
CA VAL A 98 3.24 -3.15 -9.07
C VAL A 98 2.08 -3.40 -10.04
N LEU A 99 2.24 -3.12 -11.31
CA LEU A 99 1.22 -3.41 -12.33
C LEU A 99 1.03 -4.91 -12.58
N SER A 100 1.94 -5.74 -12.08
CA SER A 100 1.78 -7.20 -12.13
C SER A 100 0.81 -7.74 -11.08
N TYR A 101 0.44 -6.93 -10.09
CA TYR A 101 -0.56 -7.30 -9.08
C TYR A 101 -1.98 -7.10 -9.61
N ASP A 102 -2.96 -7.73 -8.98
CA ASP A 102 -4.38 -7.51 -9.33
C ASP A 102 -4.83 -6.12 -8.89
N ARG A 103 -4.35 -5.67 -7.74
CA ARG A 103 -4.67 -4.36 -7.18
C ARG A 103 -3.46 -3.76 -6.48
N SER A 104 -3.26 -2.46 -6.72
CA SER A 104 -2.19 -1.71 -6.06
C SER A 104 -2.71 -0.42 -5.50
N PHE A 105 -2.15 -0.02 -4.35
CA PHE A 105 -2.48 1.23 -3.67
C PHE A 105 -1.24 2.11 -3.65
N LEU A 106 -1.35 3.35 -4.08
CA LEU A 106 -0.29 4.34 -3.95
C LEU A 106 -0.71 5.40 -2.94
N LEU A 107 -0.05 5.42 -1.79
CA LEU A 107 -0.24 6.44 -0.77
C LEU A 107 0.78 7.55 -1.00
N PHE A 108 0.34 8.79 -1.14
CA PHE A 108 1.25 9.91 -1.40
C PHE A 108 0.82 11.17 -0.65
N GLY A 109 1.79 11.99 -0.31
CA GLY A 109 1.59 13.27 0.36
C GLY A 109 2.09 14.42 -0.51
N ASP A 110 2.23 15.60 0.11
CA ASP A 110 2.66 16.80 -0.60
C ASP A 110 4.05 16.66 -1.22
N GLY A 111 4.97 15.98 -0.52
CA GLY A 111 6.34 15.77 -1.01
C GLY A 111 6.46 14.81 -2.18
N THR A 112 5.46 13.99 -2.43
CA THR A 112 5.45 13.00 -3.51
C THR A 112 4.31 13.24 -4.52
N LEU A 113 3.66 14.39 -4.43
CA LEU A 113 2.51 14.72 -5.27
C LEU A 113 2.84 14.75 -6.76
N LYS A 114 3.98 15.33 -7.13
CA LYS A 114 4.39 15.41 -8.54
C LYS A 114 4.54 14.03 -9.17
N GLY A 115 5.25 13.14 -8.49
CA GLY A 115 5.44 11.76 -8.96
C GLY A 115 4.12 10.99 -9.06
N ALA A 116 3.23 11.20 -8.12
CA ALA A 116 1.90 10.59 -8.15
C ALA A 116 1.07 11.09 -9.34
N ARG A 117 1.11 12.38 -9.62
CA ARG A 117 0.43 12.97 -10.79
C ARG A 117 1.02 12.45 -12.10
N ASP A 118 2.34 12.32 -12.18
CA ASP A 118 3.00 11.77 -13.36
C ASP A 118 2.58 10.31 -13.59
N ALA A 119 2.52 9.51 -12.52
CA ALA A 119 2.03 8.13 -12.57
C ALA A 119 0.56 8.08 -13.03
N TRP A 120 -0.29 8.93 -12.46
CA TRP A 120 -1.70 9.02 -12.85
C TRP A 120 -1.85 9.26 -14.35
N LYS A 121 -1.10 10.20 -14.89
CA LYS A 121 -1.11 10.52 -16.32
C LYS A 121 -0.58 9.38 -17.17
N SER A 122 0.49 8.74 -16.73
CA SER A 122 1.12 7.63 -17.47
C SER A 122 0.20 6.42 -17.61
N LEU A 123 -0.73 6.25 -16.67
CA LEU A 123 -1.68 5.14 -16.67
C LEU A 123 -2.96 5.46 -17.46
N ALA A 124 -3.15 6.71 -17.88
CA ALA A 124 -4.34 7.11 -18.63
C ALA A 124 -4.39 6.37 -19.96
N GLY A 125 -5.50 5.70 -20.24
CA GLY A 125 -5.70 4.96 -21.48
C GLY A 125 -4.86 3.69 -21.62
N ARG A 126 -4.10 3.30 -20.60
CA ARG A 126 -3.33 2.05 -20.65
C ARG A 126 -4.28 0.87 -20.57
N GLU A 127 -4.22 -0.01 -21.57
CA GLU A 127 -5.09 -1.17 -21.65
C GLU A 127 -4.88 -2.10 -20.44
N GLY A 128 -5.99 -2.60 -19.91
CA GLY A 128 -5.96 -3.51 -18.75
C GLY A 128 -5.74 -2.84 -17.42
N VAL A 129 -5.64 -1.50 -17.36
CA VAL A 129 -5.43 -0.75 -16.11
C VAL A 129 -6.61 0.16 -15.84
N GLU A 130 -7.26 -0.05 -14.69
CA GLU A 130 -8.26 0.85 -14.13
C GLU A 130 -7.59 1.67 -13.03
N ARG A 131 -7.84 2.98 -12.99
CA ARG A 131 -7.29 3.86 -11.98
C ARG A 131 -8.39 4.62 -11.27
N ARG A 132 -8.20 4.82 -9.94
CA ARG A 132 -9.10 5.60 -9.10
C ARG A 132 -8.29 6.56 -8.24
N TYR A 133 -8.84 7.72 -7.97
CA TYR A 133 -8.20 8.76 -7.19
C TYR A 133 -9.06 9.11 -5.99
N TRP A 134 -8.47 9.06 -4.80
CA TRP A 134 -9.15 9.29 -3.52
C TRP A 134 -8.48 10.41 -2.76
N ALA A 135 -9.30 11.25 -2.12
CA ALA A 135 -8.83 12.30 -1.21
C ALA A 135 -9.70 12.33 0.04
N ILE A 136 -9.17 12.86 1.13
CA ILE A 136 -9.94 13.02 2.37
C ILE A 136 -10.71 14.32 2.30
N GLU A 137 -12.03 14.26 2.56
CA GLU A 137 -12.90 15.41 2.72
C GLU A 137 -13.74 15.21 3.99
N SER A 138 -13.65 16.14 4.93
CA SER A 138 -14.39 16.09 6.21
C SER A 138 -14.15 14.76 6.94
N GLY A 139 -12.90 14.27 6.94
CA GLY A 139 -12.51 13.03 7.60
C GLY A 139 -12.89 11.74 6.88
N LYS A 140 -13.44 11.84 5.68
CA LYS A 140 -13.86 10.67 4.90
C LYS A 140 -13.13 10.60 3.57
N TRP A 141 -12.86 9.38 3.11
CA TRP A 141 -12.31 9.15 1.78
C TRP A 141 -13.40 9.35 0.72
N VAL A 142 -13.12 10.23 -0.23
CA VAL A 142 -14.03 10.54 -1.35
C VAL A 142 -13.30 10.26 -2.66
N GLN A 143 -13.94 9.51 -3.54
CA GLN A 143 -13.40 9.24 -4.88
C GLN A 143 -13.54 10.49 -5.74
N LYS A 144 -12.40 11.01 -6.22
CA LYS A 144 -12.33 12.22 -7.04
C LYS A 144 -12.27 11.94 -8.54
N ALA A 145 -11.81 10.77 -8.92
CA ALA A 145 -11.69 10.39 -10.33
C ALA A 145 -11.68 8.87 -10.52
#